data_4468eee7d59d2a81ab41695c4f54e6ca
#
_entry.id   4468eee7d59d2a81ab41695c4f54e6ca
#
_cell.length_a   1.000
_cell.length_b   1.000
_cell.length_c   1.000
_cell.angle_alpha   90.00
_cell.angle_beta   90.00
_cell.angle_gamma   90.00
#
_symmetry.space_group_name_H-M   'P 1'
#
loop_
_entity.id
_entity.type
_entity.pdbx_description
1 polymer ?
#
loop_
_entity_poly.entity_id
_entity_poly.type
_entity_poly.pdbx_seq_one_letter_code
_entity_poly.pdbx_strand_id
1 'polypeptide(L)'
;MNPHKLIPVLDDDGTLLTQSLAIIEYLDETHPVPAFLPQNPGERAYVRALAQSIACDIHPIDNLRVLKYLREHFAADEVAIGAWYNHWIATGFAGLEATLANDPRTGQFCFGDTPGLADILLVPQVVNAGNYKLDMQPYPTIQRIFDHCMTLAPFERAHPRNQADAE
;
A
#
# COMPACT_ATOMS: atom_id res chain seq x y z
N MET A 1 1.44 12.98 -21.12
CA MET A 1 2.41 12.85 -20.00
C MET A 1 1.76 13.42 -18.73
N ASN A 2 1.94 12.79 -17.56
CA ASN A 2 1.31 13.24 -16.31
C ASN A 2 1.92 14.59 -15.84
N PRO A 3 1.15 15.69 -15.73
CA PRO A 3 1.64 16.98 -15.30
C PRO A 3 2.12 16.99 -13.82
N HIS A 4 1.63 16.06 -13.00
CA HIS A 4 2.08 15.92 -11.61
C HIS A 4 3.47 15.26 -11.48
N LYS A 5 4.01 14.68 -12.56
CA LYS A 5 5.31 13.96 -12.57
C LYS A 5 5.40 12.84 -11.54
N LEU A 6 4.27 12.23 -11.22
CA LEU A 6 4.15 11.10 -10.29
C LEU A 6 3.71 9.84 -11.03
N ILE A 7 4.06 8.70 -10.49
CA ILE A 7 3.60 7.38 -10.91
C ILE A 7 2.66 6.83 -9.81
N PRO A 8 1.77 5.89 -10.17
CA PRO A 8 1.56 5.30 -11.49
C PRO A 8 0.78 6.20 -12.46
N VAL A 9 0.86 5.84 -13.74
CA VAL A 9 -0.04 6.32 -14.80
C VAL A 9 -0.51 5.10 -15.58
N LEU A 10 -1.81 4.95 -15.75
CA LEU A 10 -2.42 3.96 -16.64
C LEU A 10 -2.86 4.68 -17.92
N ASP A 11 -2.47 4.12 -19.06
CA ASP A 11 -2.99 4.48 -20.38
C ASP A 11 -3.91 3.35 -20.84
N ASP A 12 -5.20 3.63 -20.92
CA ASP A 12 -6.20 2.70 -21.41
C ASP A 12 -6.82 3.28 -22.68
N ASP A 13 -6.35 2.81 -23.83
CA ASP A 13 -6.74 3.25 -25.18
C ASP A 13 -6.74 4.79 -25.34
N GLY A 14 -5.70 5.47 -24.83
CA GLY A 14 -5.53 6.91 -24.88
C GLY A 14 -6.20 7.68 -23.72
N THR A 15 -6.92 7.01 -22.84
CA THR A 15 -7.41 7.57 -21.57
C THR A 15 -6.34 7.46 -20.50
N LEU A 16 -5.76 8.59 -20.12
CA LEU A 16 -4.72 8.63 -19.09
C LEU A 16 -5.33 8.78 -17.70
N LEU A 17 -5.12 7.79 -16.87
CA LEU A 17 -5.53 7.76 -15.47
C LEU A 17 -4.32 7.88 -14.57
N THR A 18 -4.47 8.62 -13.48
CA THR A 18 -3.44 8.85 -12.47
C THR A 18 -4.00 8.61 -11.08
N GLN A 19 -3.14 8.46 -10.07
CA GLN A 19 -3.46 8.10 -8.70
C GLN A 19 -3.82 6.62 -8.54
N SER A 20 -3.05 5.93 -7.68
CA SER A 20 -3.18 4.48 -7.49
C SER A 20 -4.60 4.04 -7.15
N LEU A 21 -5.26 4.72 -6.21
CA LEU A 21 -6.64 4.37 -5.82
C LEU A 21 -7.62 4.54 -6.98
N ALA A 22 -7.54 5.65 -7.72
CA ALA A 22 -8.43 5.90 -8.85
C ALA A 22 -8.22 4.86 -9.96
N ILE A 23 -6.97 4.48 -10.23
CA ILE A 23 -6.65 3.45 -11.22
C ILE A 23 -7.19 2.08 -10.78
N ILE A 24 -7.00 1.70 -9.51
CA ILE A 24 -7.46 0.40 -9.01
C ILE A 24 -8.98 0.33 -8.98
N GLU A 25 -9.67 1.40 -8.56
CA GLU A 25 -11.14 1.44 -8.60
C GLU A 25 -11.68 1.43 -10.03
N TYR A 26 -11.03 2.13 -10.96
CA TYR A 26 -11.38 2.03 -12.39
C TYR A 26 -11.26 0.60 -12.91
N LEU A 27 -10.18 -0.10 -12.55
CA LEU A 27 -10.00 -1.49 -12.94
C LEU A 27 -11.03 -2.42 -12.28
N ASP A 28 -11.41 -2.17 -11.01
CA ASP A 28 -12.48 -2.90 -10.33
C ASP A 28 -13.85 -2.71 -11.01
N GLU A 29 -14.14 -1.50 -11.51
CA GLU A 29 -15.39 -1.21 -12.21
C GLU A 29 -15.43 -1.77 -13.63
N THR A 30 -14.30 -1.76 -14.34
CA THR A 30 -14.21 -2.25 -15.72
C THR A 30 -13.94 -3.75 -15.80
N HIS A 31 -13.34 -4.35 -14.77
CA HIS A 31 -13.00 -5.77 -14.68
C HIS A 31 -13.44 -6.35 -13.32
N PRO A 32 -14.75 -6.41 -13.04
CA PRO A 32 -15.29 -6.67 -11.70
C PRO A 32 -15.18 -8.12 -11.21
N VAL A 33 -14.42 -8.96 -11.89
CA VAL A 33 -14.25 -10.38 -11.51
C VAL A 33 -12.77 -10.78 -11.52
N PRO A 34 -12.17 -11.01 -10.36
CA PRO A 34 -12.72 -10.84 -9.01
C PRO A 34 -12.84 -9.36 -8.62
N ALA A 35 -13.87 -9.02 -7.84
CA ALA A 35 -14.04 -7.66 -7.33
C ALA A 35 -13.03 -7.35 -6.22
N PHE A 36 -12.44 -6.13 -6.23
CA PHE A 36 -11.54 -5.66 -5.18
C PHE A 36 -12.26 -4.96 -4.03
N LEU A 37 -13.52 -4.58 -4.24
CA LEU A 37 -14.35 -3.92 -3.25
C LEU A 37 -15.66 -4.70 -3.00
N PRO A 38 -16.11 -4.80 -1.74
CA PRO A 38 -17.38 -5.47 -1.41
C PRO A 38 -18.57 -4.70 -2.00
N GLN A 39 -19.73 -5.40 -2.12
CA GLN A 39 -20.94 -4.80 -2.67
C GLN A 39 -21.65 -3.87 -1.68
N ASN A 40 -21.60 -4.16 -0.39
CA ASN A 40 -22.23 -3.35 0.65
C ASN A 40 -21.54 -1.98 0.77
N PRO A 41 -22.26 -0.85 0.71
CA PRO A 41 -21.65 0.48 0.77
C PRO A 41 -20.86 0.75 2.06
N GLY A 42 -21.32 0.25 3.22
CA GLY A 42 -20.62 0.41 4.48
C GLY A 42 -19.30 -0.37 4.53
N GLU A 43 -19.30 -1.59 3.98
CA GLU A 43 -18.08 -2.41 3.84
C GLU A 43 -17.11 -1.81 2.82
N ARG A 44 -17.62 -1.29 1.69
CA ARG A 44 -16.80 -0.54 0.71
C ARG A 44 -16.12 0.65 1.37
N ALA A 45 -16.85 1.42 2.19
CA ALA A 45 -16.28 2.56 2.90
C ALA A 45 -15.19 2.12 3.87
N TYR A 46 -15.38 1.02 4.58
CA TYR A 46 -14.40 0.45 5.48
C TYR A 46 -13.11 0.02 4.74
N VAL A 47 -13.25 -0.76 3.67
CA VAL A 47 -12.09 -1.21 2.86
C VAL A 47 -11.35 -0.02 2.26
N ARG A 48 -12.07 1.01 1.79
CA ARG A 48 -11.45 2.25 1.31
C ARG A 48 -10.72 3.00 2.43
N ALA A 49 -11.26 3.03 3.65
CA ALA A 49 -10.59 3.68 4.77
C ALA A 49 -9.26 3.00 5.10
N LEU A 50 -9.20 1.66 5.11
CA LEU A 50 -7.96 0.92 5.26
C LEU A 50 -6.94 1.24 4.14
N ALA A 51 -7.40 1.24 2.89
CA ALA A 51 -6.57 1.57 1.74
C ALA A 51 -6.04 3.01 1.79
N GLN A 52 -6.90 3.97 2.17
CA GLN A 52 -6.54 5.39 2.26
C GLN A 52 -5.59 5.68 3.41
N SER A 53 -5.68 4.99 4.55
CA SER A 53 -4.72 5.15 5.64
C SER A 53 -3.28 4.85 5.18
N ILE A 54 -3.12 3.95 4.20
CA ILE A 54 -1.82 3.68 3.58
C ILE A 54 -1.51 4.72 2.49
N ALA A 55 -2.41 4.89 1.53
CA ALA A 55 -2.17 5.70 0.34
C ALA A 55 -2.13 7.22 0.61
N CYS A 56 -2.82 7.71 1.66
CA CYS A 56 -2.93 9.13 1.97
C CYS A 56 -2.14 9.54 3.23
N ASP A 57 -1.93 8.62 4.18
CA ASP A 57 -1.36 8.99 5.48
C ASP A 57 0.05 8.43 5.70
N ILE A 58 0.42 7.30 5.06
CA ILE A 58 1.76 6.71 5.18
C ILE A 58 2.61 7.01 3.94
N HIS A 59 2.19 6.48 2.79
CA HIS A 59 3.00 6.52 1.56
C HIS A 59 3.42 7.93 1.10
N PRO A 60 2.57 8.98 1.14
CA PRO A 60 2.95 10.30 0.65
C PRO A 60 4.05 10.98 1.47
N ILE A 61 4.12 10.69 2.77
CA ILE A 61 5.12 11.25 3.69
C ILE A 61 6.50 10.61 3.45
N ASP A 62 6.51 9.35 3.03
CA ASP A 62 7.71 8.56 2.75
C ASP A 62 8.10 8.54 1.26
N ASN A 63 7.39 9.32 0.43
CA ASN A 63 7.67 9.40 -0.99
C ASN A 63 9.07 10.00 -1.26
N LEU A 64 9.76 9.51 -2.30
CA LEU A 64 11.10 9.93 -2.69
C LEU A 64 11.27 11.45 -2.78
N ARG A 65 10.23 12.20 -3.23
CA ARG A 65 10.27 13.67 -3.30
C ARG A 65 10.42 14.30 -1.93
N VAL A 66 9.80 13.71 -0.88
CA VAL A 66 9.90 14.19 0.51
C VAL A 66 11.31 13.88 1.03
N LEU A 67 11.77 12.66 0.86
CA LEU A 67 13.10 12.24 1.31
C LEU A 67 14.22 13.06 0.63
N LYS A 68 14.07 13.34 -0.67
CA LYS A 68 14.99 14.22 -1.40
C LYS A 68 14.98 15.64 -0.82
N TYR A 69 13.81 16.18 -0.55
CA TYR A 69 13.67 17.52 0.05
C TYR A 69 14.33 17.61 1.44
N LEU A 70 14.16 16.56 2.26
CA LEU A 70 14.81 16.48 3.58
C LEU A 70 16.34 16.48 3.46
N ARG A 71 16.90 15.73 2.51
CA ARG A 71 18.34 15.72 2.26
C ARG A 71 18.85 17.09 1.78
N GLU A 72 18.16 17.70 0.84
CA GLU A 72 18.61 18.93 0.19
C GLU A 72 18.45 20.18 1.07
N HIS A 73 17.38 20.24 1.89
CA HIS A 73 17.03 21.47 2.63
C HIS A 73 17.22 21.38 4.14
N PHE A 74 17.28 20.15 4.69
CA PHE A 74 17.45 19.92 6.13
C PHE A 74 18.75 19.16 6.45
N ALA A 75 19.59 18.92 5.45
CA ALA A 75 20.85 18.18 5.59
C ALA A 75 20.67 16.80 6.27
N ALA A 76 19.50 16.16 6.07
CA ALA A 76 19.23 14.85 6.63
C ALA A 76 20.15 13.80 5.98
N ASP A 77 20.94 13.13 6.81
CA ASP A 77 21.75 11.99 6.41
C ASP A 77 20.91 10.71 6.31
N GLU A 78 21.54 9.59 5.91
CA GLU A 78 20.82 8.32 5.73
C GLU A 78 20.25 7.77 7.06
N VAL A 79 20.84 8.10 8.19
CA VAL A 79 20.32 7.70 9.51
C VAL A 79 19.03 8.48 9.82
N ALA A 80 19.04 9.80 9.60
CA ALA A 80 17.87 10.65 9.77
C ALA A 80 16.74 10.27 8.80
N ILE A 81 17.06 9.95 7.54
CA ILE A 81 16.09 9.46 6.55
C ILE A 81 15.50 8.12 6.97
N GLY A 82 16.31 7.18 7.42
CA GLY A 82 15.82 5.89 7.94
C GLY A 82 14.92 6.06 9.17
N ALA A 83 15.29 6.96 10.09
CA ALA A 83 14.48 7.28 11.26
C ALA A 83 13.14 7.92 10.89
N TRP A 84 13.12 8.86 9.95
CA TRP A 84 11.89 9.45 9.39
C TRP A 84 10.98 8.38 8.81
N TYR A 85 11.51 7.57 7.92
CA TYR A 85 10.77 6.53 7.22
C TYR A 85 10.13 5.53 8.18
N ASN A 86 10.93 4.99 9.10
CA ASN A 86 10.45 4.03 10.08
C ASN A 86 9.45 4.65 11.07
N HIS A 87 9.61 5.93 11.44
CA HIS A 87 8.67 6.62 12.32
C HIS A 87 7.26 6.67 11.71
N TRP A 88 7.16 7.08 10.45
CA TRP A 88 5.86 7.27 9.82
C TRP A 88 5.19 5.94 9.45
N ILE A 89 5.94 4.95 9.00
CA ILE A 89 5.38 3.61 8.80
C ILE A 89 4.92 3.02 10.14
N ALA A 90 5.74 3.08 11.19
CA ALA A 90 5.40 2.54 12.49
C ALA A 90 4.13 3.20 13.07
N THR A 91 4.01 4.52 12.93
CA THR A 91 2.82 5.27 13.37
C THR A 91 1.57 4.81 12.61
N GLY A 92 1.63 4.70 11.30
CA GLY A 92 0.51 4.24 10.47
C GLY A 92 0.17 2.76 10.72
N PHE A 93 1.19 1.91 10.81
CA PHE A 93 0.99 0.48 11.07
C PHE A 93 0.41 0.21 12.45
N ALA A 94 0.74 1.00 13.48
CA ALA A 94 0.14 0.85 14.80
C ALA A 94 -1.39 1.05 14.77
N GLY A 95 -1.87 2.07 14.05
CA GLY A 95 -3.30 2.30 13.86
C GLY A 95 -3.97 1.21 13.02
N LEU A 96 -3.31 0.80 11.93
CA LEU A 96 -3.81 -0.22 11.02
C LEU A 96 -3.87 -1.60 11.71
N GLU A 97 -2.83 -1.98 12.46
CA GLU A 97 -2.79 -3.21 13.25
C GLU A 97 -3.92 -3.24 14.28
N ALA A 98 -4.09 -2.15 15.04
CA ALA A 98 -5.16 -2.06 16.04
C ALA A 98 -6.55 -2.21 15.39
N THR A 99 -6.75 -1.65 14.20
CA THR A 99 -8.00 -1.78 13.43
C THR A 99 -8.20 -3.22 12.97
N LEU A 100 -7.21 -3.80 12.29
CA LEU A 100 -7.32 -5.14 11.72
C LEU A 100 -7.42 -6.25 12.78
N ALA A 101 -6.66 -6.13 13.87
CA ALA A 101 -6.65 -7.14 14.94
C ALA A 101 -7.97 -7.21 15.72
N ASN A 102 -8.74 -6.11 15.77
CA ASN A 102 -9.97 -6.04 16.56
C ASN A 102 -11.25 -6.09 15.72
N ASP A 103 -11.18 -6.02 14.40
CA ASP A 103 -12.36 -6.04 13.55
C ASP A 103 -12.72 -7.49 13.15
N PRO A 104 -13.94 -7.97 13.42
CA PRO A 104 -14.35 -9.33 13.08
C PRO A 104 -14.46 -9.59 11.57
N ARG A 105 -14.40 -8.54 10.75
CA ARG A 105 -14.40 -8.66 9.28
C ARG A 105 -13.01 -8.97 8.72
N THR A 106 -11.95 -8.81 9.52
CA THR A 106 -10.60 -9.22 9.14
C THR A 106 -10.52 -10.75 9.09
N GLY A 107 -10.25 -11.27 7.92
CA GLY A 107 -10.12 -12.71 7.69
C GLY A 107 -8.68 -13.10 7.34
N GLN A 108 -8.53 -13.89 6.30
CA GLN A 108 -7.20 -14.18 5.72
C GLN A 108 -6.55 -12.91 5.14
N PHE A 109 -7.38 -11.96 4.70
CA PHE A 109 -6.99 -10.66 4.16
C PHE A 109 -7.47 -9.52 5.04
N CYS A 110 -7.21 -8.28 4.66
CA CYS A 110 -7.67 -7.10 5.39
C CYS A 110 -9.19 -7.07 5.56
N PHE A 111 -9.92 -7.69 4.64
CA PHE A 111 -11.37 -7.83 4.70
C PHE A 111 -11.78 -9.20 4.13
N GLY A 112 -12.26 -10.08 5.00
CA GLY A 112 -12.71 -11.42 4.62
C GLY A 112 -11.60 -12.35 4.11
N ASP A 113 -11.99 -13.28 3.21
CA ASP A 113 -11.11 -14.38 2.78
C ASP A 113 -10.75 -14.31 1.28
N THR A 114 -10.90 -13.14 0.68
CA THR A 114 -10.46 -12.84 -0.70
C THR A 114 -9.66 -11.54 -0.72
N PRO A 115 -8.56 -11.47 -1.48
CA PRO A 115 -7.76 -10.26 -1.55
C PRO A 115 -8.54 -9.11 -2.19
N GLY A 116 -8.39 -7.90 -1.64
CA GLY A 116 -9.10 -6.72 -2.10
C GLY A 116 -8.23 -5.47 -2.17
N LEU A 117 -8.88 -4.32 -2.32
CA LEU A 117 -8.22 -3.03 -2.46
C LEU A 117 -7.23 -2.74 -1.32
N ALA A 118 -7.61 -3.05 -0.07
CA ALA A 118 -6.74 -2.79 1.08
C ALA A 118 -5.45 -3.61 1.03
N ASP A 119 -5.53 -4.88 0.59
CA ASP A 119 -4.36 -5.76 0.47
C ASP A 119 -3.41 -5.30 -0.65
N ILE A 120 -3.96 -4.81 -1.76
CA ILE A 120 -3.20 -4.27 -2.89
C ILE A 120 -2.35 -3.07 -2.43
N LEU A 121 -2.83 -2.27 -1.49
CA LEU A 121 -2.09 -1.13 -0.91
C LEU A 121 -1.17 -1.57 0.24
N LEU A 122 -1.57 -2.56 1.04
CA LEU A 122 -0.81 -3.02 2.19
C LEU A 122 0.50 -3.70 1.79
N VAL A 123 0.44 -4.62 0.82
CA VAL A 123 1.59 -5.45 0.44
C VAL A 123 2.82 -4.61 0.04
N PRO A 124 2.74 -3.64 -0.87
CA PRO A 124 3.91 -2.81 -1.21
C PRO A 124 4.39 -1.95 -0.03
N GLN A 125 3.51 -1.56 0.90
CA GLN A 125 3.92 -0.81 2.08
C GLN A 125 4.69 -1.67 3.07
N VAL A 126 4.35 -2.95 3.22
CA VAL A 126 5.14 -3.92 4.04
C VAL A 126 6.50 -4.20 3.38
N VAL A 127 6.55 -4.32 2.05
CA VAL A 127 7.84 -4.42 1.33
C VAL A 127 8.72 -3.20 1.61
N ASN A 128 8.15 -1.99 1.58
CA ASN A 128 8.86 -0.76 1.91
C ASN A 128 9.37 -0.76 3.35
N ALA A 129 8.56 -1.21 4.32
CA ALA A 129 8.98 -1.37 5.71
C ALA A 129 10.22 -2.28 5.84
N GLY A 130 10.22 -3.39 5.11
CA GLY A 130 11.34 -4.31 5.04
C GLY A 130 12.62 -3.70 4.47
N ASN A 131 12.50 -2.85 3.43
CA ASN A 131 13.64 -2.15 2.83
C ASN A 131 14.34 -1.21 3.84
N TYR A 132 13.60 -0.63 4.76
CA TYR A 132 14.12 0.21 5.85
C TYR A 132 14.31 -0.53 7.17
N LYS A 133 14.19 -1.86 7.16
CA LYS A 133 14.43 -2.75 8.31
C LYS A 133 13.57 -2.39 9.52
N LEU A 134 12.31 -1.99 9.28
CA LEU A 134 11.36 -1.79 10.37
C LEU A 134 11.13 -3.13 11.09
N ASP A 135 11.13 -3.09 12.42
CA ASP A 135 10.73 -4.25 13.23
C ASP A 135 9.23 -4.50 13.06
N MET A 136 8.88 -5.65 12.48
CA MET A 136 7.49 -6.06 12.23
C MET A 136 6.86 -6.82 13.41
N GLN A 137 7.62 -7.13 14.47
CA GLN A 137 7.11 -7.87 15.63
C GLN A 137 5.87 -7.24 16.29
N PRO A 138 5.73 -5.89 16.35
CA PRO A 138 4.52 -5.24 16.88
C PRO A 138 3.27 -5.36 16.00
N TYR A 139 3.38 -5.88 14.77
CA TYR A 139 2.32 -5.88 13.75
C TYR A 139 1.99 -7.29 13.24
N PRO A 140 1.61 -8.24 14.13
CA PRO A 140 1.42 -9.65 13.76
C PRO A 140 0.26 -9.88 12.78
N THR A 141 -0.82 -9.08 12.84
CA THR A 141 -1.93 -9.20 11.91
C THR A 141 -1.55 -8.73 10.52
N ILE A 142 -0.87 -7.59 10.43
CA ILE A 142 -0.32 -7.07 9.17
C ILE A 142 0.65 -8.08 8.56
N GLN A 143 1.57 -8.62 9.36
CA GLN A 143 2.55 -9.61 8.88
C GLN A 143 1.85 -10.87 8.36
N ARG A 144 0.89 -11.40 9.10
CA ARG A 144 0.11 -12.58 8.69
C ARG A 144 -0.61 -12.36 7.35
N ILE A 145 -1.26 -11.20 7.19
CA ILE A 145 -1.97 -10.85 5.94
C ILE A 145 -0.97 -10.74 4.78
N PHE A 146 0.16 -10.06 4.99
CA PHE A 146 1.23 -9.96 4.00
C PHE A 146 1.74 -11.34 3.57
N ASP A 147 2.10 -12.19 4.52
CA ASP A 147 2.60 -13.54 4.25
C ASP A 147 1.58 -14.35 3.44
N HIS A 148 0.29 -14.23 3.79
CA HIS A 148 -0.76 -14.89 3.05
C HIS A 148 -0.92 -14.34 1.63
N CYS A 149 -0.91 -13.02 1.42
CA CYS A 149 -0.92 -12.41 0.10
C CYS A 149 0.23 -12.92 -0.77
N MET A 150 1.43 -13.03 -0.20
CA MET A 150 2.63 -13.50 -0.92
C MET A 150 2.57 -14.97 -1.34
N THR A 151 1.64 -15.77 -0.81
CA THR A 151 1.38 -17.12 -1.34
C THR A 151 0.60 -17.11 -2.66
N LEU A 152 -0.01 -15.99 -3.01
CA LEU A 152 -0.81 -15.86 -4.23
C LEU A 152 0.07 -15.42 -5.41
N ALA A 153 0.01 -16.16 -6.50
CA ALA A 153 0.81 -15.91 -7.68
C ALA A 153 0.73 -14.47 -8.25
N PRO A 154 -0.42 -13.75 -8.22
CA PRO A 154 -0.46 -12.35 -8.66
C PRO A 154 0.43 -11.42 -7.83
N PHE A 155 0.42 -11.56 -6.50
CA PHE A 155 1.26 -10.75 -5.61
C PHE A 155 2.74 -11.10 -5.75
N GLU A 156 3.06 -12.40 -5.82
CA GLU A 156 4.43 -12.85 -6.05
C GLU A 156 4.98 -12.30 -7.37
N ARG A 157 4.22 -12.43 -8.47
CA ARG A 157 4.64 -11.89 -9.77
C ARG A 157 4.80 -10.37 -9.79
N ALA A 158 3.96 -9.65 -9.03
CA ALA A 158 4.03 -8.19 -8.93
C ALA A 158 5.14 -7.68 -8.01
N HIS A 159 5.81 -8.57 -7.25
CA HIS A 159 6.87 -8.17 -6.35
C HIS A 159 8.02 -7.49 -7.12
N PRO A 160 8.57 -6.35 -6.65
CA PRO A 160 9.62 -5.60 -7.35
C PRO A 160 10.81 -6.45 -7.78
N ARG A 161 11.22 -7.41 -6.95
CA ARG A 161 12.35 -8.32 -7.25
C ARG A 161 12.11 -9.26 -8.44
N ASN A 162 10.85 -9.44 -8.84
CA ASN A 162 10.45 -10.33 -9.93
C ASN A 162 10.16 -9.58 -11.24
N GLN A 163 10.41 -8.25 -11.27
CA GLN A 163 10.23 -7.43 -12.47
C GLN A 163 11.47 -7.52 -13.37
N ALA A 164 11.26 -7.27 -14.68
CA ALA A 164 12.33 -7.37 -15.68
C ALA A 164 13.44 -6.31 -15.49
N ASP A 165 13.15 -5.23 -14.80
CA ASP A 165 14.03 -4.11 -14.48
C ASP A 165 14.50 -4.11 -13.01
N ALA A 166 14.36 -5.25 -12.31
CA ALA A 166 14.83 -5.40 -10.93
C ALA A 166 16.36 -5.27 -10.85
N GLU A 167 16.87 -4.41 -9.94
CA GLU A 167 18.29 -4.21 -9.63
C GLU A 167 18.76 -5.05 -8.43
#